data_f37c6e72785077e52d10aedb972f73e0
#
_entry.id   f37c6e72785077e52d10aedb972f73e0
#
_cell.length_a   1.000
_cell.length_b   1.000
_cell.length_c   1.000
_cell.angle_alpha   90.00
_cell.angle_beta   90.00
_cell.angle_gamma   90.00
#
_symmetry.space_group_name_H-M   'P 1'
#
loop_
_entity.id
_entity.type
_entity.pdbx_description
1 polymer ?
#
loop_
_entity_poly.entity_id
_entity_poly.type
_entity_poly.pdbx_seq_one_letter_code
_entity_poly.pdbx_strand_id
1 'polypeptide(L)'
;MTHKADLPETVLRELGEWLPHLVSNAVDCPEEPYDGDLRPGDVEIRFRPLGKFDRSGLDVVIEVRSKYFASRAENRQQRCDQLLADLEKFVDGNIGVYLTLPVAAWSQSE
;
A
#
# COMPACT_ATOMS: atom_id res chain seq x y z
N MET A 1 6.79 2.43 0.30
CA MET A 1 7.12 1.14 0.92
C MET A 1 8.63 0.97 1.05
N THR A 2 9.05 0.26 2.07
CA THR A 2 10.45 -0.11 2.23
C THR A 2 10.62 -1.61 1.94
N HIS A 3 11.77 -1.99 1.44
CA HIS A 3 12.03 -3.38 1.10
C HIS A 3 13.52 -3.70 1.27
N LYS A 4 13.84 -4.99 1.43
CA LYS A 4 15.25 -5.41 1.49
C LYS A 4 15.95 -5.04 0.18
N ALA A 5 17.23 -4.71 0.27
CA ALA A 5 17.97 -4.17 -0.87
C ALA A 5 18.12 -5.17 -2.02
N ASP A 6 18.09 -6.46 -1.73
CA ASP A 6 18.24 -7.52 -2.72
C ASP A 6 16.93 -8.09 -3.24
N LEU A 7 15.80 -7.41 -2.99
CA LEU A 7 14.51 -7.82 -3.56
C LEU A 7 14.60 -7.77 -5.09
N PRO A 8 14.24 -8.84 -5.80
CA PRO A 8 14.36 -8.87 -7.26
C PRO A 8 13.60 -7.75 -7.95
N GLU A 9 14.17 -7.19 -8.99
CA GLU A 9 13.54 -6.11 -9.77
C GLU A 9 12.20 -6.56 -10.38
N THR A 10 12.09 -7.83 -10.76
CA THR A 10 10.84 -8.39 -11.28
C THR A 10 9.70 -8.28 -10.27
N VAL A 11 10.01 -8.50 -8.98
CA VAL A 11 9.03 -8.38 -7.90
C VAL A 11 8.62 -6.92 -7.73
N LEU A 12 9.58 -6.00 -7.77
CA LEU A 12 9.30 -4.57 -7.67
C LEU A 12 8.41 -4.08 -8.81
N ARG A 13 8.63 -4.57 -10.02
CA ARG A 13 7.81 -4.23 -11.18
C ARG A 13 6.38 -4.74 -11.04
N GLU A 14 6.22 -5.99 -10.59
CA GLU A 14 4.90 -6.55 -10.34
C GLU A 14 4.15 -5.77 -9.27
N LEU A 15 4.85 -5.42 -8.18
CA LEU A 15 4.25 -4.59 -7.13
C LEU A 15 3.81 -3.24 -7.66
N GLY A 16 4.63 -2.60 -8.50
CA GLY A 16 4.27 -1.32 -9.11
C GLY A 16 3.05 -1.40 -10.00
N GLU A 17 2.84 -2.53 -10.63
CA GLU A 17 1.69 -2.77 -11.50
C GLU A 17 0.41 -3.08 -10.71
N TRP A 18 0.49 -3.97 -9.73
CA TRP A 18 -0.68 -4.48 -9.03
C TRP A 18 -1.05 -3.72 -7.75
N LEU A 19 -0.06 -3.16 -7.08
CA LEU A 19 -0.28 -2.52 -5.79
C LEU A 19 -1.31 -1.39 -5.83
N PRO A 20 -1.39 -0.54 -6.87
CA PRO A 20 -2.44 0.48 -6.94
C PRO A 20 -3.84 -0.11 -6.83
N HIS A 21 -4.10 -1.20 -7.52
CA HIS A 21 -5.40 -1.87 -7.49
C HIS A 21 -5.66 -2.57 -6.15
N LEU A 22 -4.65 -3.23 -5.61
CA LEU A 22 -4.77 -3.90 -4.32
C LEU A 22 -5.04 -2.91 -3.19
N VAL A 23 -4.34 -1.80 -3.20
CA VAL A 23 -4.53 -0.74 -2.20
C VAL A 23 -5.92 -0.12 -2.35
N SER A 24 -6.32 0.24 -3.57
CA SER A 24 -7.63 0.85 -3.82
C SER A 24 -8.77 -0.07 -3.39
N ASN A 25 -8.61 -1.37 -3.62
CA ASN A 25 -9.59 -2.35 -3.16
C ASN A 25 -9.62 -2.44 -1.63
N ALA A 26 -8.46 -2.40 -0.99
CA ALA A 26 -8.35 -2.50 0.47
C ALA A 26 -8.95 -1.29 1.19
N VAL A 27 -8.90 -0.11 0.58
CA VAL A 27 -9.42 1.14 1.18
C VAL A 27 -10.77 1.56 0.60
N ASP A 28 -11.36 0.74 -0.25
CA ASP A 28 -12.68 1.00 -0.83
C ASP A 28 -13.71 1.32 0.26
N CYS A 29 -14.48 2.37 0.05
CA CYS A 29 -15.54 2.78 0.98
C CYS A 29 -16.61 3.56 0.22
N PRO A 30 -17.82 3.72 0.81
CA PRO A 30 -18.93 4.40 0.12
C PRO A 30 -18.59 5.82 -0.33
N GLU A 31 -17.76 6.54 0.39
CA GLU A 31 -17.37 7.92 0.09
C GLU A 31 -16.35 8.00 -1.05
N GLU A 32 -15.52 6.96 -1.20
CA GLU A 32 -14.52 6.84 -2.26
C GLU A 32 -14.50 5.41 -2.78
N PRO A 33 -15.51 5.03 -3.59
CA PRO A 33 -15.56 3.66 -4.10
C PRO A 33 -14.49 3.40 -5.14
N TYR A 34 -13.96 2.19 -5.11
CA TYR A 34 -13.06 1.71 -6.16
C TYR A 34 -13.88 1.16 -7.31
N ASP A 35 -13.73 1.76 -8.49
CA ASP A 35 -14.47 1.37 -9.68
C ASP A 35 -13.63 0.58 -10.69
N GLY A 36 -12.38 0.28 -10.35
CA GLY A 36 -11.47 -0.45 -11.24
C GLY A 36 -10.68 0.43 -12.20
N ASP A 37 -11.01 1.72 -12.27
CA ASP A 37 -10.36 2.68 -13.16
C ASP A 37 -9.45 3.61 -12.35
N LEU A 38 -8.15 3.40 -12.50
CA LEU A 38 -7.14 4.22 -11.82
C LEU A 38 -6.37 5.04 -12.84
N ARG A 39 -6.34 6.35 -12.61
CA ARG A 39 -5.53 7.27 -13.40
C ARG A 39 -4.14 7.37 -12.77
N PRO A 40 -3.11 7.73 -13.55
CA PRO A 40 -1.81 8.04 -12.97
C PRO A 40 -1.96 9.07 -11.86
N GLY A 41 -1.39 8.78 -10.70
CA GLY A 41 -1.46 9.66 -9.54
C GLY A 41 -2.59 9.39 -8.56
N ASP A 42 -3.57 8.57 -8.91
CA ASP A 42 -4.63 8.19 -7.97
C ASP A 42 -4.08 7.39 -6.79
N VAL A 43 -3.10 6.55 -7.04
CA VAL A 43 -2.32 5.87 -6.00
C VAL A 43 -0.85 6.13 -6.28
N GLU A 44 -0.20 6.79 -5.33
CA GLU A 44 1.22 7.09 -5.43
C GLU A 44 2.00 6.02 -4.68
N ILE A 45 2.99 5.43 -5.35
CA ILE A 45 3.83 4.39 -4.75
C ILE A 45 5.28 4.84 -4.78
N ARG A 46 5.94 4.72 -3.64
CA ARG A 46 7.36 4.99 -3.51
C ARG A 46 8.07 3.75 -3.04
N PHE A 47 9.11 3.36 -3.74
CA PHE A 47 9.94 2.21 -3.40
C PHE A 47 11.22 2.73 -2.77
N ARG A 48 11.53 2.22 -1.57
CA ARG A 48 12.72 2.63 -0.84
C ARG A 48 13.47 1.39 -0.35
N PRO A 49 14.63 1.07 -0.94
CA PRO A 49 15.43 -0.04 -0.45
C PRO A 49 16.01 0.30 0.93
N LEU A 50 16.12 -0.70 1.79
CA LEU A 50 16.77 -0.53 3.09
C LEU A 50 18.22 -0.14 2.88
N GLY A 51 18.65 0.87 3.60
CA GLY A 51 20.01 1.34 3.58
C GLY A 51 20.93 0.54 4.53
N LYS A 52 22.20 0.84 4.44
CA LYS A 52 23.26 0.13 5.16
C LYS A 52 23.06 0.07 6.67
N PHE A 53 22.44 1.11 7.25
CA PHE A 53 22.23 1.20 8.69
C PHE A 53 20.80 0.93 9.13
N ASP A 54 19.91 0.68 8.18
CA ASP A 54 18.52 0.39 8.49
C ASP A 54 18.37 -1.02 9.05
N ARG A 55 17.40 -1.18 9.95
CA ARG A 55 17.07 -2.47 10.55
C ARG A 55 15.61 -2.78 10.34
N SER A 56 15.33 -3.97 9.86
CA SER A 56 13.95 -4.48 9.76
C SER A 56 14.00 -6.00 9.81
N GLY A 57 13.07 -6.58 10.52
CA GLY A 57 12.88 -8.04 10.52
C GLY A 57 12.00 -8.51 9.38
N LEU A 58 11.55 -7.60 8.50
CA LEU A 58 10.63 -7.88 7.41
C LEU A 58 11.33 -7.63 6.07
N ASP A 59 10.95 -8.41 5.06
CA ASP A 59 11.48 -8.26 3.71
C ASP A 59 10.84 -7.08 2.99
N VAL A 60 9.57 -6.84 3.26
CA VAL A 60 8.80 -5.73 2.67
C VAL A 60 7.89 -5.15 3.74
N VAL A 61 7.86 -3.82 3.83
CA VAL A 61 6.91 -3.11 4.68
C VAL A 61 6.18 -2.10 3.81
N ILE A 62 4.87 -2.19 3.80
CA ILE A 62 4.02 -1.27 3.06
C ILE A 62 3.25 -0.44 4.05
N GLU A 63 3.45 0.87 4.01
CA GLU A 63 2.65 1.82 4.76
C GLU A 63 1.67 2.48 3.80
N VAL A 64 0.39 2.19 3.99
CA VAL A 64 -0.68 2.80 3.21
C VAL A 64 -1.20 4.01 3.96
N ARG A 65 -1.20 5.15 3.32
CA ARG A 65 -1.79 6.38 3.85
C ARG A 65 -2.99 6.72 3.00
N SER A 66 -4.16 6.71 3.61
CA SER A 66 -5.41 6.98 2.91
C SER A 66 -6.25 7.93 3.74
N LYS A 67 -7.04 8.77 3.09
CA LYS A 67 -7.86 9.77 3.79
C LYS A 67 -8.80 9.10 4.79
N TYR A 68 -8.95 9.71 5.95
CA TYR A 68 -9.88 9.23 6.97
C TYR A 68 -11.34 9.34 6.49
N PHE A 69 -12.06 8.24 6.62
CA PHE A 69 -13.52 8.17 6.62
C PHE A 69 -13.91 7.20 7.73
N ALA A 70 -15.01 7.49 8.44
CA ALA A 70 -15.45 6.61 9.53
C ALA A 70 -15.67 5.17 9.06
N SER A 71 -16.26 4.98 7.88
CA SER A 71 -16.48 3.67 7.28
C SER A 71 -15.19 2.93 6.99
N ARG A 72 -14.13 3.66 6.64
CA ARG A 72 -12.80 3.09 6.38
C ARG A 72 -12.07 2.74 7.67
N ALA A 73 -12.27 3.54 8.72
CA ALA A 73 -11.63 3.33 10.02
C ALA A 73 -12.27 2.20 10.82
N GLU A 74 -13.55 1.96 10.64
CA GLU A 74 -14.34 1.00 11.40
C GLU A 74 -13.78 -0.43 11.31
N ASN A 75 -13.30 -0.83 10.14
CA ASN A 75 -12.78 -2.16 9.87
C ASN A 75 -11.34 -2.13 9.33
N ARG A 76 -10.52 -1.20 9.83
CA ARG A 76 -9.16 -0.99 9.32
C ARG A 76 -8.25 -2.20 9.46
N GLN A 77 -8.40 -3.00 10.52
CA GLN A 77 -7.60 -4.20 10.68
C GLN A 77 -7.93 -5.24 9.59
N GLN A 78 -9.21 -5.41 9.30
CA GLN A 78 -9.65 -6.33 8.25
C GLN A 78 -9.11 -5.89 6.87
N ARG A 79 -9.03 -4.60 6.64
CA ARG A 79 -8.46 -4.04 5.40
C ARG A 79 -6.96 -4.32 5.29
N CYS A 80 -6.23 -4.19 6.38
CA CYS A 80 -4.82 -4.58 6.43
C CYS A 80 -4.65 -6.07 6.16
N ASP A 81 -5.46 -6.90 6.79
CA ASP A 81 -5.39 -8.36 6.63
C ASP A 81 -5.67 -8.77 5.18
N GLN A 82 -6.63 -8.12 4.55
CA GLN A 82 -6.97 -8.37 3.14
C GLN A 82 -5.80 -8.01 2.22
N LEU A 83 -5.22 -6.84 2.42
CA LEU A 83 -4.08 -6.40 1.61
C LEU A 83 -2.87 -7.33 1.80
N LEU A 84 -2.60 -7.73 3.05
CA LEU A 84 -1.53 -8.67 3.34
C LEU A 84 -1.76 -10.00 2.60
N ALA A 85 -2.97 -10.54 2.67
CA ALA A 85 -3.31 -11.79 2.00
C ALA A 85 -3.10 -11.69 0.48
N ASP A 86 -3.50 -10.57 -0.11
CA ASP A 86 -3.30 -10.35 -1.54
C ASP A 86 -1.82 -10.24 -1.91
N LEU A 87 -1.03 -9.55 -1.08
CA LEU A 87 0.40 -9.39 -1.31
C LEU A 87 1.18 -10.71 -1.19
N GLU A 88 0.76 -11.57 -0.29
CA GLU A 88 1.41 -12.88 -0.11
C GLU A 88 1.33 -13.77 -1.35
N LYS A 89 0.46 -13.45 -2.27
CA LYS A 89 0.36 -14.14 -3.56
C LYS A 89 1.48 -13.74 -4.54
N PHE A 90 2.10 -12.59 -4.32
CA PHE A 90 3.10 -12.01 -5.22
C PHE A 90 4.51 -12.01 -4.63
N VAL A 91 4.63 -11.97 -3.33
CA VAL A 91 5.91 -11.79 -2.64
C VAL A 91 6.14 -12.94 -1.69
N ASP A 92 7.26 -13.62 -1.87
CA ASP A 92 7.75 -14.59 -0.89
C ASP A 92 8.52 -13.83 0.19
N GLY A 93 8.34 -14.25 1.44
CA GLY A 93 9.04 -13.65 2.56
C GLY A 93 8.09 -13.02 3.58
N ASN A 94 8.65 -12.25 4.48
CA ASN A 94 7.92 -11.62 5.56
C ASN A 94 7.48 -10.22 5.16
N ILE A 95 6.17 -9.97 5.21
CA ILE A 95 5.57 -8.71 4.78
C ILE A 95 4.83 -8.07 5.94
N GLY A 96 4.98 -6.76 6.11
CA GLY A 96 4.18 -5.97 7.03
C GLY A 96 3.34 -4.96 6.27
N VAL A 97 2.10 -4.76 6.72
CA VAL A 97 1.20 -3.76 6.17
C VAL A 97 0.71 -2.86 7.29
N TYR A 98 0.84 -1.57 7.09
CA TYR A 98 0.39 -0.54 8.01
C TYR A 98 -0.62 0.34 7.28
N LEU A 99 -1.79 0.53 7.85
CA LEU A 99 -2.81 1.42 7.30
C LEU A 99 -2.98 2.62 8.23
N THR A 100 -2.64 3.79 7.71
CA THR A 100 -2.77 5.05 8.41
C THR A 100 -3.86 5.88 7.73
N LEU A 101 -4.79 6.42 8.52
CA LEU A 101 -5.92 7.18 8.01
C LEU A 101 -5.86 8.62 8.55
N PRO A 102 -5.03 9.48 7.96
CA PRO A 102 -4.93 10.86 8.42
C PRO A 102 -6.18 11.66 8.09
N VAL A 103 -6.52 12.58 8.98
CA VAL A 103 -7.47 13.63 8.67
C VAL A 103 -6.68 14.68 7.88
N ALA A 104 -6.95 14.75 6.59
CA ALA A 104 -6.09 15.49 5.67
C ALA A 104 -6.88 16.37 4.72
N ALA A 105 -6.22 17.40 4.23
CA ALA A 105 -6.66 18.20 3.10
C ALA A 105 -5.66 18.01 1.97
N TRP A 106 -6.11 18.17 0.76
CA TRP A 106 -5.27 18.03 -0.42
C TRP A 106 -5.56 19.16 -1.40
N SER A 107 -4.52 19.69 -1.98
CA SER A 107 -4.62 20.62 -3.09
C SER A 107 -3.54 20.28 -4.10
N GLN A 108 -3.87 20.38 -5.38
CA GLN A 108 -2.90 20.14 -6.42
C GLN A 108 -3.11 21.10 -7.59
N SER A 109 -2.05 21.39 -8.34
CA SER A 109 -2.06 22.42 -9.36
C SER A 109 -2.80 22.04 -10.63
N GLU A 110 -3.44 20.90 -10.67
CA GLU A 110 -4.15 20.62 -11.91
C GLU A 110 -5.05 19.42 -11.81
#